data_c07e7997ec4b0861a7e214f05315182c
#
_entry.id   c07e7997ec4b0861a7e214f05315182c
#
_cell.length_a   1.000
_cell.length_b   1.000
_cell.length_c   1.000
_cell.angle_alpha   90.00
_cell.angle_beta   90.00
_cell.angle_gamma   90.00
#
_symmetry.space_group_name_H-M   'P 1'
#
loop_
_entity.id
_entity.type
_entity.pdbx_description
1 polymer ?
#
loop_
_entity_poly.entity_id
_entity_poly.type
_entity_poly.pdbx_seq_one_letter_code
_entity_poly.pdbx_strand_id
1 'polypeptide(L)' 'MSNAKKYVNTAMITSGSADDFNKRLASAIEDFQNHSCEVEIQYQTVFRKSSEHFLYTALVLAYRKENEL' A
#
# COMPACT_ATOMS: atom_id res chain seq x y z
N MET A 1 15.06 -13.88 19.95
CA MET A 1 13.78 -13.72 19.70
C MET A 1 13.43 -12.91 18.53
N SER A 2 12.53 -13.35 17.81
CA SER A 2 12.19 -12.70 16.59
C SER A 2 11.33 -11.50 16.86
N ASN A 3 11.43 -10.53 15.96
CA ASN A 3 10.54 -9.39 15.96
C ASN A 3 9.34 -9.76 15.11
N ALA A 4 8.35 -10.27 15.75
CA ALA A 4 7.15 -10.62 15.03
C ALA A 4 6.44 -9.35 14.60
N LYS A 5 5.99 -9.34 13.37
CA LYS A 5 5.16 -8.27 12.86
C LYS A 5 3.72 -8.71 12.89
N LYS A 6 2.89 -7.87 13.41
CA LYS A 6 1.48 -8.15 13.48
C LYS A 6 0.77 -7.37 12.37
N TYR A 7 0.05 -8.08 11.54
CA TYR A 7 -0.74 -7.44 10.50
C TYR A 7 -1.85 -6.61 11.12
N VAL A 8 -2.00 -5.40 10.63
CA VAL A 8 -2.99 -4.46 11.16
C VAL A 8 -4.09 -4.18 10.14
N ASN A 9 -3.69 -3.82 8.91
CA ASN A 9 -4.68 -3.38 7.94
C ASN A 9 -4.08 -3.40 6.54
N THR A 10 -4.95 -3.31 5.57
CA THR A 10 -4.56 -3.30 4.16
C THR A 10 -5.34 -2.20 3.47
N ALA A 11 -4.67 -1.47 2.59
CA ALA A 11 -5.32 -0.51 1.73
C ALA A 11 -5.01 -0.86 0.29
N MET A 12 -6.02 -0.83 -0.57
CA MET A 12 -5.81 -1.05 -1.99
C MET A 12 -5.99 0.27 -2.71
N ILE A 13 -4.99 0.64 -3.49
CA ILE A 13 -5.02 1.88 -4.26
C ILE A 13 -5.07 1.50 -5.73
N THR A 14 -6.04 2.02 -6.44
CA THR A 14 -6.20 1.74 -7.86
C THR A 14 -6.53 3.03 -8.57
N SER A 15 -5.86 3.28 -9.68
CA SER A 15 -6.11 4.49 -10.45
C SER A 15 -5.64 4.30 -11.89
N GLY A 16 -6.32 4.96 -12.82
CA GLY A 16 -5.90 5.00 -14.20
C GLY A 16 -4.92 6.12 -14.49
N SER A 17 -4.64 6.97 -13.51
CA SER A 17 -3.72 8.09 -13.66
C SER A 17 -2.54 7.89 -12.74
N ALA A 18 -1.33 7.98 -13.31
CA ALA A 18 -0.12 7.79 -12.51
C ALA A 18 0.01 8.86 -11.44
N ASP A 19 -0.34 10.11 -11.77
CA ASP A 19 -0.24 11.19 -10.79
C ASP A 19 -1.22 10.98 -9.63
N ASP A 20 -2.45 10.64 -9.95
CA ASP A 20 -3.45 10.39 -8.93
C ASP A 20 -3.06 9.18 -8.10
N PHE A 21 -2.57 8.14 -8.76
CA PHE A 21 -2.14 6.92 -8.09
C PHE A 21 -1.04 7.24 -7.07
N ASN A 22 -0.05 8.00 -7.49
CA ASN A 22 1.07 8.34 -6.62
C ASN A 22 0.63 9.16 -5.42
N LYS A 23 -0.26 10.11 -5.63
CA LYS A 23 -0.78 10.92 -4.53
C LYS A 23 -1.53 10.10 -3.52
N ARG A 24 -2.40 9.22 -4.01
CA ARG A 24 -3.20 8.41 -3.11
C ARG A 24 -2.37 7.37 -2.39
N LEU A 25 -1.37 6.82 -3.08
CA LEU A 25 -0.47 5.86 -2.46
C LEU A 25 0.36 6.52 -1.38
N ALA A 26 0.91 7.71 -1.66
CA ALA A 26 1.69 8.44 -0.66
C ALA A 26 0.85 8.77 0.55
N SER A 27 -0.40 9.16 0.33
CA SER A 27 -1.31 9.49 1.42
C SER A 27 -1.59 8.28 2.30
N ALA A 28 -1.79 7.11 1.69
CA ALA A 28 -2.05 5.89 2.45
C ALA A 28 -0.82 5.49 3.27
N ILE A 29 0.36 5.60 2.67
CA ILE A 29 1.59 5.27 3.38
C ILE A 29 1.78 6.18 4.59
N GLU A 30 1.59 7.48 4.36
CA GLU A 30 1.76 8.46 5.43
C GLU A 30 0.77 8.20 6.57
N ASP A 31 -0.44 7.86 6.21
CA ASP A 31 -1.49 7.59 7.18
C ASP A 31 -1.11 6.42 8.09
N PHE A 32 -0.62 5.33 7.48
CA PHE A 32 -0.20 4.18 8.26
C PHE A 32 1.02 4.51 9.11
N GLN A 33 1.96 5.28 8.57
CA GLN A 33 3.15 5.65 9.32
C GLN A 33 2.80 6.55 10.50
N ASN A 34 1.80 7.40 10.36
CA ASN A 34 1.33 8.23 11.45
C ASN A 34 0.71 7.39 12.57
N HIS A 35 0.31 6.17 12.28
CA HIS A 35 -0.20 5.24 13.27
C HIS A 35 0.85 4.24 13.70
N SER A 36 2.11 4.56 13.48
CA SER A 36 3.26 3.75 13.90
C SER A 36 3.30 2.38 13.24
N CYS A 37 2.83 2.30 12.00
CA CYS A 37 2.84 1.06 11.25
C CYS A 37 3.98 1.06 10.25
N GLU A 38 4.55 -0.12 10.03
CA GLU A 38 5.44 -0.35 8.90
C GLU A 38 4.59 -0.82 7.74
N VAL A 39 5.01 -0.49 6.54
CA VAL A 39 4.23 -0.86 5.36
C VAL A 39 5.06 -1.70 4.39
N GLU A 40 4.37 -2.61 3.74
CA GLU A 40 4.87 -3.32 2.58
C GLU A 40 3.98 -2.97 1.41
N ILE A 41 4.57 -2.82 0.24
CA ILE A 41 3.81 -2.39 -0.92
C ILE A 41 4.02 -3.40 -2.04
N GLN A 42 2.92 -3.85 -2.61
CA GLN A 42 2.96 -4.72 -3.77
C GLN A 42 2.33 -3.98 -4.93
N TYR A 43 3.11 -3.75 -5.96
CA TYR A 43 2.67 -3.00 -7.13
C TYR A 43 2.24 -3.94 -8.23
N GLN A 44 1.26 -3.51 -8.98
CA GLN A 44 0.87 -4.21 -10.18
C GLN A 44 0.32 -3.21 -11.18
N THR A 45 0.78 -3.31 -12.43
CA THR A 45 0.26 -2.49 -13.51
C THR A 45 -0.42 -3.41 -14.49
N VAL A 46 -1.66 -3.10 -14.81
CA VAL A 46 -2.45 -3.91 -15.71
C VAL A 46 -2.85 -3.05 -16.91
N PHE A 47 -2.65 -3.58 -18.10
CA PHE A 47 -3.08 -2.91 -19.31
C PHE A 47 -4.44 -3.45 -19.69
N ARG A 48 -5.43 -2.58 -19.77
CA ARG A 48 -6.76 -2.95 -20.18
C ARG A 48 -6.90 -2.78 -21.68
N LYS A 49 -6.99 -3.91 -22.35
CA LYS A 49 -7.07 -3.89 -23.79
C LYS A 49 -8.35 -3.23 -24.29
N SER A 50 -9.44 -3.41 -23.58
CA SER A 50 -10.73 -2.89 -24.02
C SER A 50 -10.79 -1.39 -24.02
N SER A 51 -10.07 -0.73 -23.10
CA SER A 51 -10.05 0.72 -23.01
C SER A 51 -8.71 1.32 -23.41
N GLU A 52 -7.73 0.46 -23.69
CA GLU A 52 -6.38 0.86 -24.04
C GLU A 52 -5.75 1.77 -23.00
N HIS A 53 -6.00 1.47 -21.75
CA HIS A 53 -5.44 2.24 -20.63
C HIS A 53 -4.71 1.34 -19.67
N PHE A 54 -3.70 1.91 -19.02
CA PHE A 54 -3.05 1.24 -17.91
C PHE A 54 -3.83 1.49 -16.64
N LEU A 55 -3.87 0.47 -15.81
CA LEU A 55 -4.45 0.58 -14.50
C LEU A 55 -3.35 0.32 -13.49
N TYR A 56 -3.12 1.28 -12.61
CA TYR A 56 -2.09 1.17 -11.59
C TYR A 56 -2.73 0.71 -10.30
N THR A 57 -2.15 -0.32 -9.71
CA THR A 57 -2.69 -0.90 -8.48
C THR A 57 -1.57 -1.14 -7.50
N ALA A 58 -1.82 -0.82 -6.25
CA ALA A 58 -0.88 -1.13 -5.19
C ALA A 58 -1.66 -1.65 -4.00
N LEU A 59 -1.11 -2.68 -3.39
CA LEU A 59 -1.62 -3.21 -2.14
C LEU A 59 -0.66 -2.76 -1.06
N VAL A 60 -1.17 -2.00 -0.11
CA VAL A 60 -0.35 -1.48 0.99
C VAL A 60 -0.73 -2.26 2.22
N LEU A 61 0.22 -3.03 2.72
CA LEU A 61 0.00 -3.87 3.90
C LEU A 61 0.66 -3.19 5.09
N ALA A 62 -0.10 -2.98 6.13
CA ALA A 62 0.38 -2.29 7.32
C ALA A 62 0.60 -3.28 8.44
N TYR A 63 1.74 -3.18 9.08
CA TYR A 63 2.14 -4.05 10.17
C TYR A 63 2.59 -3.23 11.34
N ARG A 64 2.41 -3.79 12.52
CA ARG A 64 2.92 -3.19 13.74
C ARG A 64 3.88 -4.15 14.38
N LYS A 65 5.03 -3.62 14.80
CA LYS A 65 5.99 -4.42 15.52
C LYS A 65 5.46 -4.70 16.90
N GLU A 66 5.53 -5.95 17.30
CA GLU A 66 5.23 -6.27 18.67
C GLU A 66 6.49 -6.17 19.47
N ASN A 67 6.45 -5.32 20.46
CA ASN A 67 7.56 -5.20 21.39
C ASN A 67 7.33 -6.15 22.52
N GLU A 68 8.35 -6.95 22.75
CA GLU A 68 8.32 -7.79 23.93
C GLU A 68 9.10 -7.13 25.01
N LEU A 69 8.51 -6.99 26.13
CA LEU A 69 9.20 -6.36 27.25
C LEU A 69 9.63 -7.38 28.27
#